data_c756acf56df9953f603500b6e55f685a
#
_entry.id   c756acf56df9953f603500b6e55f685a
#
_cell.length_a   1.000
_cell.length_b   1.000
_cell.length_c   1.000
_cell.angle_alpha   90.00
_cell.angle_beta   90.00
_cell.angle_gamma   90.00
#
_symmetry.space_group_name_H-M   'P 1'
#
loop_
_entity.id
_entity.type
_entity.pdbx_description
1 polymer ?
#
loop_
_entity_poly.entity_id
_entity_poly.type
_entity_poly.pdbx_seq_one_letter_code
_entity_poly.pdbx_strand_id
1 'polypeptide(L)'
;MGKDTLLSDLLSAWEETYKKGQLTLWIFLALKEDKKYVDDIKSFVEEQSKQSMSCEEQSLYRTLRKFQHLGVVDFETGKGNKGPERKYYFLTELGKSLLNQFINRNISLFYNDKIKNLLTSEE
;
A
#
# COMPACT_ATOMS: atom_id res chain seq x y z
N MET A 1 -12.36 31.76 11.44
CA MET A 1 -12.47 30.96 10.23
C MET A 1 -11.91 31.74 9.08
N GLY A 2 -10.80 31.37 8.63
CA GLY A 2 -10.13 32.05 7.57
C GLY A 2 -9.57 31.09 6.57
N LYS A 3 -8.52 31.53 5.90
CA LYS A 3 -7.85 30.75 4.86
C LYS A 3 -7.37 29.38 5.36
N ASP A 4 -6.94 29.28 6.62
CA ASP A 4 -6.40 28.04 7.18
C ASP A 4 -7.44 26.94 7.26
N THR A 5 -8.68 27.28 7.65
CA THR A 5 -9.76 26.30 7.69
C THR A 5 -10.14 25.84 6.30
N LEU A 6 -10.27 26.77 5.35
CA LEU A 6 -10.57 26.44 3.97
C LEU A 6 -9.47 25.58 3.36
N LEU A 7 -8.23 25.96 3.57
CA LEU A 7 -7.09 25.19 3.05
C LEU A 7 -7.08 23.77 3.60
N SER A 8 -7.31 23.64 4.92
CA SER A 8 -7.35 22.33 5.57
C SER A 8 -8.48 21.46 5.01
N ASP A 9 -9.66 22.05 4.81
CA ASP A 9 -10.81 21.33 4.26
C ASP A 9 -10.55 20.87 2.82
N LEU A 10 -9.96 21.74 2.02
CA LEU A 10 -9.64 21.42 0.64
C LEU A 10 -8.59 20.32 0.56
N LEU A 11 -7.58 20.40 1.41
CA LEU A 11 -6.53 19.36 1.47
C LEU A 11 -7.12 18.01 1.84
N SER A 12 -7.97 17.99 2.88
CA SER A 12 -8.61 16.74 3.32
C SER A 12 -9.48 16.14 2.23
N ALA A 13 -10.24 16.98 1.52
CA ALA A 13 -11.10 16.50 0.43
C ALA A 13 -10.27 15.92 -0.70
N TRP A 14 -9.18 16.57 -1.07
CA TRP A 14 -8.31 16.04 -2.13
C TRP A 14 -7.62 14.75 -1.69
N GLU A 15 -7.12 14.71 -0.46
CA GLU A 15 -6.48 13.49 0.05
C GLU A 15 -7.44 12.30 0.08
N GLU A 16 -8.69 12.54 0.44
CA GLU A 16 -9.69 11.47 0.45
C GLU A 16 -9.84 10.84 -0.93
N THR A 17 -9.91 11.67 -1.97
CA THR A 17 -10.01 11.20 -3.35
C THR A 17 -8.71 10.53 -3.81
N TYR A 18 -7.58 11.15 -3.50
CA TYR A 18 -6.28 10.67 -3.96
C TYR A 18 -5.92 9.31 -3.36
N LYS A 19 -6.30 9.08 -2.11
CA LYS A 19 -5.93 7.84 -1.40
C LYS A 19 -6.84 6.66 -1.71
N LYS A 20 -7.94 6.88 -2.40
CA LYS A 20 -8.82 5.78 -2.78
C LYS A 20 -8.05 4.77 -3.63
N GLY A 21 -8.14 3.51 -3.23
CA GLY A 21 -7.49 2.44 -3.94
C GLY A 21 -6.00 2.28 -3.67
N GLN A 22 -5.39 3.18 -2.90
CA GLN A 22 -3.96 3.07 -2.63
C GLN A 22 -3.58 1.92 -1.70
N LEU A 23 -4.52 1.44 -0.90
CA LEU A 23 -4.21 0.38 0.06
C LEU A 23 -3.63 -0.85 -0.63
N THR A 24 -4.16 -1.22 -1.79
CA THR A 24 -3.66 -2.36 -2.56
C THR A 24 -2.18 -2.19 -2.90
N LEU A 25 -1.80 -1.00 -3.37
CA LEU A 25 -0.39 -0.73 -3.67
C LEU A 25 0.49 -0.89 -2.43
N TRP A 26 0.05 -0.34 -1.29
CA TRP A 26 0.81 -0.44 -0.04
C TRP A 26 0.99 -1.89 0.41
N ILE A 27 -0.08 -2.70 0.30
CA ILE A 27 -0.01 -4.12 0.65
C ILE A 27 0.98 -4.84 -0.25
N PHE A 28 0.93 -4.59 -1.56
CA PHE A 28 1.84 -5.25 -2.49
C PHE A 28 3.29 -4.83 -2.28
N LEU A 29 3.53 -3.56 -1.92
CA LEU A 29 4.88 -3.12 -1.57
C LEU A 29 5.40 -3.84 -0.32
N ALA A 30 4.55 -4.04 0.67
CA ALA A 30 4.91 -4.81 1.85
C ALA A 30 5.35 -6.23 1.46
N LEU A 31 4.59 -6.88 0.58
CA LEU A 31 4.88 -8.24 0.15
C LEU A 31 6.05 -8.33 -0.83
N LYS A 32 6.35 -7.22 -1.52
CA LYS A 32 7.55 -7.16 -2.37
C LYS A 32 8.81 -7.21 -1.53
N GLU A 33 8.78 -6.62 -0.34
CA GLU A 33 9.93 -6.64 0.56
C GLU A 33 10.27 -8.05 1.02
N ASP A 34 9.28 -8.75 1.55
CA ASP A 34 9.36 -10.17 1.88
C ASP A 34 7.98 -10.71 2.24
N LYS A 35 7.88 -12.01 2.45
CA LYS A 35 6.62 -12.61 2.91
C LYS A 35 6.30 -12.09 4.32
N LYS A 36 5.01 -11.89 4.58
CA LYS A 36 4.57 -11.30 5.84
C LYS A 36 3.24 -11.89 6.29
N TYR A 37 3.05 -12.02 7.59
CA TYR A 37 1.73 -12.28 8.10
C TYR A 37 0.99 -10.94 8.31
N VAL A 38 -0.31 -11.04 8.63
CA VAL A 38 -1.21 -9.89 8.61
C VAL A 38 -0.72 -8.71 9.46
N ASP A 39 -0.28 -8.98 10.69
CA ASP A 39 0.17 -7.89 11.58
C ASP A 39 1.41 -7.18 11.02
N ASP A 40 2.31 -7.90 10.37
CA ASP A 40 3.50 -7.31 9.75
C ASP A 40 3.14 -6.48 8.52
N ILE A 41 2.15 -6.92 7.74
CA ILE A 41 1.66 -6.13 6.61
C ILE A 41 1.08 -4.82 7.13
N LYS A 42 0.23 -4.90 8.15
CA LYS A 42 -0.39 -3.72 8.74
C LYS A 42 0.66 -2.74 9.26
N SER A 43 1.65 -3.24 10.00
CA SER A 43 2.73 -2.41 10.53
C SER A 43 3.51 -1.73 9.42
N PHE A 44 3.84 -2.47 8.36
CA PHE A 44 4.54 -1.92 7.21
C PHE A 44 3.75 -0.75 6.60
N VAL A 45 2.46 -0.97 6.32
CA VAL A 45 1.63 0.05 5.68
C VAL A 45 1.57 1.31 6.53
N GLU A 46 1.30 1.15 7.83
CA GLU A 46 1.14 2.31 8.71
C GLU A 46 2.45 3.05 8.93
N GLU A 47 3.54 2.33 9.13
CA GLU A 47 4.84 2.95 9.35
C GLU A 47 5.39 3.62 8.09
N GLN A 48 5.36 2.93 6.96
CA GLN A 48 5.95 3.45 5.73
C GLN A 48 5.13 4.59 5.13
N SER A 49 3.82 4.60 5.35
CA SER A 49 2.99 5.73 4.93
C SER A 49 3.03 6.89 5.94
N LYS A 50 3.79 6.75 7.01
CA LYS A 50 3.89 7.74 8.09
C LYS A 50 2.53 8.07 8.67
N GLN A 51 1.74 7.02 8.91
CA GLN A 51 0.40 7.09 9.47
C GLN A 51 -0.62 7.78 8.55
N SER A 52 -0.28 8.02 7.29
CA SER A 52 -1.22 8.64 6.35
C SER A 52 -2.24 7.63 5.80
N MET A 53 -1.93 6.33 5.87
CA MET A 53 -2.83 5.25 5.46
C MET A 53 -3.16 4.40 6.66
N SER A 54 -4.42 4.21 6.94
CA SER A 54 -4.86 3.22 7.92
C SER A 54 -5.04 1.89 7.22
N CYS A 55 -4.76 0.81 7.94
CA CYS A 55 -4.89 -0.53 7.41
C CYS A 55 -5.79 -1.34 8.35
N GLU A 56 -7.08 -1.26 8.11
CA GLU A 56 -8.04 -2.02 8.89
C GLU A 56 -7.91 -3.50 8.57
N GLU A 57 -8.00 -4.32 9.60
CA GLU A 57 -7.81 -5.75 9.47
C GLU A 57 -8.80 -6.39 8.49
N GLN A 58 -10.07 -5.97 8.54
CA GLN A 58 -11.08 -6.52 7.62
C GLN A 58 -10.78 -6.16 6.17
N SER A 59 -10.36 -4.92 5.92
CA SER A 59 -9.99 -4.47 4.57
C SER A 59 -8.78 -5.23 4.06
N LEU A 60 -7.81 -5.46 4.94
CA LEU A 60 -6.61 -6.20 4.59
C LEU A 60 -6.95 -7.65 4.22
N TYR A 61 -7.74 -8.35 5.03
CA TYR A 61 -8.13 -9.71 4.72
C TYR A 61 -8.95 -9.80 3.44
N ARG A 62 -9.84 -8.83 3.21
CA ARG A 62 -10.66 -8.80 2.00
C ARG A 62 -9.76 -8.67 0.76
N THR A 63 -8.78 -7.79 0.82
CA THR A 63 -7.83 -7.58 -0.27
C THR A 63 -7.00 -8.83 -0.52
N LEU A 64 -6.47 -9.42 0.54
CA LEU A 64 -5.66 -10.64 0.42
C LEU A 64 -6.45 -11.80 -0.18
N ARG A 65 -7.69 -12.01 0.29
CA ARG A 65 -8.55 -13.07 -0.26
C ARG A 65 -8.84 -12.85 -1.74
N LYS A 66 -9.17 -11.61 -2.10
CA LYS A 66 -9.46 -11.27 -3.50
C LYS A 66 -8.28 -11.61 -4.40
N PHE A 67 -7.09 -11.15 -4.03
CA PHE A 67 -5.92 -11.33 -4.86
C PHE A 67 -5.33 -12.73 -4.77
N GLN A 68 -5.58 -13.45 -3.68
CA GLN A 68 -5.26 -14.87 -3.62
C GLN A 68 -6.12 -15.65 -4.61
N HIS A 69 -7.42 -15.36 -4.65
CA HIS A 69 -8.33 -15.98 -5.60
C HIS A 69 -7.92 -15.73 -7.05
N LEU A 70 -7.37 -14.54 -7.32
CA LEU A 70 -6.92 -14.16 -8.65
C LEU A 70 -5.50 -14.64 -8.99
N GLY A 71 -4.84 -15.33 -8.05
CA GLY A 71 -3.49 -15.84 -8.29
C GLY A 71 -2.37 -14.83 -8.15
N VAL A 72 -2.67 -13.65 -7.60
CA VAL A 72 -1.70 -12.56 -7.45
C VAL A 72 -0.89 -12.70 -6.17
N VAL A 73 -1.53 -13.15 -5.10
CA VAL A 73 -0.86 -13.46 -3.84
C VAL A 73 -1.15 -14.91 -3.47
N ASP A 74 -0.29 -15.46 -2.64
CA ASP A 74 -0.52 -16.78 -2.05
C ASP A 74 0.07 -16.74 -0.64
N PHE A 75 -0.04 -17.83 0.09
CA PHE A 75 0.52 -17.89 1.43
C PHE A 75 1.11 -19.26 1.70
N GLU A 76 2.02 -19.28 2.66
CA GLU A 76 2.50 -20.52 3.26
C GLU A 76 2.26 -20.43 4.76
N THR A 77 2.05 -21.56 5.40
CA THR A 77 1.89 -21.59 6.85
C THR A 77 3.25 -21.70 7.51
N GLY A 78 3.40 -21.02 8.64
CA GLY A 78 4.62 -21.06 9.41
C GLY A 78 4.31 -20.91 10.88
N LYS A 79 5.27 -21.21 11.72
CA LYS A 79 5.08 -21.11 13.16
C LYS A 79 5.10 -19.65 13.59
N GLY A 80 4.12 -19.28 14.40
CA GLY A 80 4.18 -18.03 15.13
C GLY A 80 5.17 -18.15 16.28
N ASN A 81 5.54 -17.01 16.85
CA ASN A 81 6.46 -16.98 17.99
C ASN A 81 5.87 -17.70 19.20
N LYS A 82 4.56 -17.63 19.36
CA LYS A 82 3.84 -18.30 20.44
C LYS A 82 2.46 -18.66 19.92
N GLY A 83 2.11 -19.94 19.89
CA GLY A 83 0.78 -20.36 19.55
C GLY A 83 0.64 -20.94 18.16
N PRO A 84 -0.57 -20.82 17.56
CA PRO A 84 -0.89 -21.52 16.34
C PRO A 84 -0.11 -21.03 15.12
N GLU A 85 -0.14 -21.85 14.08
CA GLU A 85 0.48 -21.52 12.81
C GLU A 85 -0.11 -20.24 12.23
N ARG A 86 0.72 -19.48 11.52
CA ARG A 86 0.35 -18.25 10.84
C ARG A 86 0.46 -18.40 9.34
N LYS A 87 -0.33 -17.62 8.63
CA LYS A 87 -0.22 -17.51 7.18
C LYS A 87 0.74 -16.38 6.83
N TYR A 88 1.78 -16.71 6.08
CA TYR A 88 2.73 -15.73 5.59
C TYR A 88 2.47 -15.52 4.11
N TYR A 89 1.94 -14.36 3.78
CA TYR A 89 1.55 -14.02 2.41
C TYR A 89 2.76 -13.55 1.60
N PHE A 90 2.71 -13.81 0.32
CA PHE A 90 3.76 -13.38 -0.61
C PHE A 90 3.15 -13.14 -2.00
N LEU A 91 3.87 -12.37 -2.82
CA LEU A 91 3.48 -12.16 -4.21
C LEU A 91 3.92 -13.36 -5.04
N THR A 92 2.99 -13.87 -5.84
CA THR A 92 3.31 -14.89 -6.83
C THR A 92 4.11 -14.26 -7.99
N GLU A 93 4.59 -15.05 -8.94
CA GLU A 93 5.24 -14.49 -10.12
C GLU A 93 4.30 -13.56 -10.88
N LEU A 94 3.01 -13.94 -10.99
CA LEU A 94 2.01 -13.04 -11.57
C LEU A 94 1.89 -11.74 -10.77
N GLY A 95 1.88 -11.84 -9.45
CA GLY A 95 1.80 -10.66 -8.58
C GLY A 95 2.99 -9.72 -8.75
N LYS A 96 4.19 -10.28 -8.87
CA LYS A 96 5.40 -9.48 -9.09
C LYS A 96 5.34 -8.74 -10.44
N SER A 97 4.89 -9.43 -11.48
CA SER A 97 4.74 -8.82 -12.80
C SER A 97 3.68 -7.72 -12.78
N LEU A 98 2.55 -7.99 -12.12
CA LEU A 98 1.48 -7.01 -12.00
C LEU A 98 1.95 -5.74 -11.28
N LEU A 99 2.63 -5.91 -10.17
CA LEU A 99 3.15 -4.77 -9.40
C LEU A 99 4.16 -3.96 -10.21
N ASN A 100 5.07 -4.64 -10.90
CA ASN A 100 6.07 -3.96 -11.71
C ASN A 100 5.43 -3.14 -12.83
N GLN A 101 4.44 -3.71 -13.51
CA GLN A 101 3.72 -2.98 -14.56
C GLN A 101 2.96 -1.79 -14.00
N PHE A 102 2.32 -1.99 -12.85
CA PHE A 102 1.60 -0.89 -12.20
C PHE A 102 2.55 0.26 -11.83
N ILE A 103 3.67 -0.08 -11.23
CA ILE A 103 4.67 0.93 -10.85
C ILE A 103 5.17 1.69 -12.07
N ASN A 104 5.54 0.97 -13.14
CA ASN A 104 6.06 1.61 -14.33
C ASN A 104 5.06 2.54 -15.00
N ARG A 105 3.78 2.20 -14.96
CA ARG A 105 2.73 2.98 -15.60
C ARG A 105 2.23 4.14 -14.76
N ASN A 106 2.26 4.01 -13.43
CA ASN A 106 1.54 4.94 -12.55
C ASN A 106 2.41 5.66 -11.54
N ILE A 107 3.59 5.14 -11.22
CA ILE A 107 4.45 5.68 -10.17
C ILE A 107 5.73 6.26 -10.74
N SER A 108 6.42 5.50 -11.60
CA SER A 108 7.72 5.91 -12.14
C SER A 108 7.65 7.21 -12.94
N LEU A 109 6.48 7.52 -13.49
CA LEU A 109 6.30 8.77 -14.22
C LEU A 109 6.54 10.01 -13.35
N PHE A 110 6.44 9.87 -12.02
CA PHE A 110 6.73 10.97 -11.11
C PHE A 110 8.23 11.19 -10.88
N TYR A 111 9.06 10.27 -11.34
CA TYR A 111 10.51 10.34 -11.13
C TYR A 111 11.26 11.03 -12.26
N ASN A 112 10.56 11.43 -13.35
CA ASN A 112 11.25 12.18 -14.39
C ASN A 112 11.62 13.57 -13.86
N ASP A 113 12.69 14.15 -14.41
CA ASP A 113 13.28 15.38 -13.89
C ASP A 113 12.31 16.55 -13.85
N LYS A 114 11.50 16.72 -14.90
CA LYS A 114 10.56 17.83 -14.97
C LYS A 114 9.51 17.74 -13.85
N ILE A 115 8.89 16.58 -13.71
CA ILE A 115 7.85 16.38 -12.69
C ILE A 115 8.46 16.42 -11.29
N LYS A 116 9.61 15.78 -11.13
CA LYS A 116 10.30 15.79 -9.84
C LYS A 116 10.63 17.21 -9.38
N ASN A 117 11.11 18.04 -10.30
CA ASN A 117 11.38 19.44 -9.99
C ASN A 117 10.13 20.21 -9.57
N LEU A 118 9.00 19.96 -10.25
CA LEU A 118 7.74 20.60 -9.87
C LEU A 118 7.25 20.14 -8.49
N LEU A 119 7.48 18.89 -8.14
CA LEU A 119 7.08 18.35 -6.84
C LEU A 119 7.93 18.90 -5.69
N THR A 120 9.18 19.18 -5.93
CA THR A 120 10.12 19.60 -4.89
C THR A 120 10.34 21.12 -4.84
N SER A 121 9.84 21.85 -5.81
CA SER A 121 9.93 23.31 -5.86
C SER A 121 8.87 23.93 -4.93
N GLU A 122 9.25 24.97 -4.20
CA GLU A 122 8.32 25.65 -3.28
C GLU A 122 7.52 26.76 -3.95
N GLU A 123 7.77 27.02 -5.20
CA GLU A 123 7.07 28.09 -5.93
C GLU A 123 5.95 27.56 -6.80
#